data_a5f1cf3360b8e65caad5c8f2ed3da09c
#
_entry.id   a5f1cf3360b8e65caad5c8f2ed3da09c
#
_cell.length_a   1.000
_cell.length_b   1.000
_cell.length_c   1.000
_cell.angle_alpha   90.00
_cell.angle_beta   90.00
_cell.angle_gamma   90.00
#
_symmetry.space_group_name_H-M   'P 1'
#
loop_
_entity.id
_entity.type
_entity.pdbx_description
1 polymer ?
#
loop_
_entity_poly.entity_id
_entity_poly.type
_entity_poly.pdbx_seq_one_letter_code
_entity_poly.pdbx_strand_id
1 'polypeptide(L)'
;VSKNKHSNARMKTEEGRKLINQLSKEGLHPKELFLSNGFKNIVSPGVANKVLSWFRNDLRILYHSENVRVGGGANSESNQFILELLSSAAKAIGSKSLSFSFDSDGADKEKNVLFSVVKDVKGARTAINSEIYESYGTVRFMHMFPLILSAIKTGSVLFIDEFDASIHPMAIMSLINVFHNEEINKNGAQLIFNTHNPIFLNANLFRRDEIKFVDREENNSSTIYSLSDFGTSGSGGVRKTDDYMKNYFVDRYGAISRADFTDLISELAGK
;
A
#
# COMPACT_ATOMS: atom_id res chain seq x y z
N VAL A 1 -37.73 11.24 -24.30
CA VAL A 1 -37.40 11.15 -22.88
C VAL A 1 -37.52 9.69 -22.46
N SER A 2 -36.44 8.92 -22.57
CA SER A 2 -36.37 7.50 -22.19
C SER A 2 -35.68 7.39 -20.83
N LYS A 3 -36.43 7.02 -19.79
CA LYS A 3 -35.92 6.69 -18.48
C LYS A 3 -35.23 5.34 -18.55
N ASN A 4 -33.88 5.32 -18.56
CA ASN A 4 -33.10 4.13 -18.30
C ASN A 4 -33.31 3.69 -16.85
N LYS A 5 -34.10 2.65 -16.67
CA LYS A 5 -34.19 1.90 -15.41
C LYS A 5 -32.87 1.12 -15.24
N HIS A 6 -31.99 1.60 -14.36
CA HIS A 6 -30.93 0.76 -13.83
C HIS A 6 -31.59 -0.39 -13.06
N SER A 7 -31.55 -1.58 -13.64
CA SER A 7 -31.92 -2.81 -12.96
C SER A 7 -30.85 -3.06 -11.86
N ASN A 8 -31.18 -2.65 -10.64
CA ASN A 8 -30.53 -3.16 -9.44
C ASN A 8 -30.85 -4.66 -9.36
N ALA A 9 -29.98 -5.49 -9.90
CA ALA A 9 -30.00 -6.93 -9.67
C ALA A 9 -29.57 -7.22 -8.23
N ARG A 10 -30.42 -6.86 -7.26
CA ARG A 10 -30.39 -7.46 -5.94
C ARG A 10 -30.74 -8.94 -6.15
N MET A 11 -29.78 -9.84 -5.93
CA MET A 11 -30.04 -11.27 -5.74
C MET A 11 -30.96 -11.46 -4.53
N LYS A 12 -32.26 -11.28 -4.72
CA LYS A 12 -33.31 -11.39 -3.70
C LYS A 12 -34.13 -12.67 -3.83
N THR A 13 -33.72 -13.62 -4.65
CA THR A 13 -34.46 -14.85 -4.74
C THR A 13 -33.83 -15.93 -3.88
N GLU A 14 -34.66 -16.63 -3.14
CA GLU A 14 -34.26 -17.80 -2.32
C GLU A 14 -33.58 -18.88 -3.20
N GLU A 15 -33.91 -18.94 -4.47
CA GLU A 15 -33.26 -19.75 -5.48
C GLU A 15 -31.80 -19.35 -5.75
N GLY A 16 -31.49 -18.05 -5.80
CA GLY A 16 -30.11 -17.58 -5.94
C GLY A 16 -29.24 -17.94 -4.74
N ARG A 17 -29.79 -17.90 -3.51
CA ARG A 17 -29.10 -18.35 -2.31
C ARG A 17 -28.88 -19.86 -2.27
N LYS A 18 -29.88 -20.64 -2.71
CA LYS A 18 -29.76 -22.10 -2.84
C LYS A 18 -28.70 -22.47 -3.86
N LEU A 19 -28.67 -21.79 -5.03
CA LEU A 19 -27.67 -22.02 -6.07
C LEU A 19 -26.26 -21.69 -5.58
N ILE A 20 -26.06 -20.57 -4.88
CA ILE A 20 -24.75 -20.21 -4.28
C ILE A 20 -24.34 -21.25 -3.25
N ASN A 21 -25.25 -21.69 -2.38
CA ASN A 21 -24.95 -22.69 -1.37
C ASN A 21 -24.66 -24.08 -1.99
N GLN A 22 -25.29 -24.40 -3.10
CA GLN A 22 -25.04 -25.66 -3.82
C GLN A 22 -23.69 -25.59 -4.55
N LEU A 23 -23.38 -24.51 -5.23
CA LEU A 23 -22.09 -24.29 -5.89
C LEU A 23 -20.92 -24.20 -4.88
N SER A 24 -21.15 -23.66 -3.68
CA SER A 24 -20.12 -23.63 -2.64
C SER A 24 -19.85 -25.01 -2.04
N LYS A 25 -20.81 -25.94 -2.07
CA LYS A 25 -20.65 -27.30 -1.55
C LYS A 25 -20.12 -28.29 -2.58
N GLU A 26 -20.44 -28.12 -3.85
CA GLU A 26 -20.22 -29.13 -4.90
C GLU A 26 -19.24 -28.71 -6.00
N GLY A 27 -18.92 -27.42 -6.13
CA GLY A 27 -18.22 -26.88 -7.29
C GLY A 27 -16.98 -26.05 -7.06
N LEU A 28 -16.64 -25.72 -5.82
CA LEU A 28 -15.46 -24.92 -5.52
C LEU A 28 -14.35 -25.83 -4.95
N HIS A 29 -13.24 -25.90 -5.65
CA HIS A 29 -12.04 -26.52 -5.10
C HIS A 29 -11.59 -25.73 -3.86
N PRO A 30 -11.23 -26.38 -2.72
CA PRO A 30 -10.89 -25.71 -1.47
C PRO A 30 -9.76 -24.65 -1.57
N LYS A 31 -8.99 -24.70 -2.65
CA LYS A 31 -7.88 -23.79 -2.94
C LYS A 31 -8.19 -22.75 -4.01
N GLU A 32 -9.42 -22.68 -4.53
CA GLU A 32 -9.82 -21.71 -5.55
C GLU A 32 -10.72 -20.63 -4.95
N LEU A 33 -10.40 -19.39 -5.27
CA LEU A 33 -11.23 -18.27 -4.87
C LEU A 33 -12.53 -18.24 -5.69
N PHE A 34 -13.66 -17.96 -5.06
CA PHE A 34 -14.96 -17.81 -5.71
C PHE A 34 -14.90 -16.86 -6.91
N LEU A 35 -14.15 -15.76 -6.81
CA LEU A 35 -13.98 -14.78 -7.88
C LEU A 35 -13.28 -15.35 -9.12
N SER A 36 -12.42 -16.36 -8.98
CA SER A 36 -11.68 -16.90 -10.13
C SER A 36 -12.48 -17.93 -10.93
N ASN A 37 -13.35 -18.70 -10.29
CA ASN A 37 -14.11 -19.79 -10.94
C ASN A 37 -15.64 -19.70 -10.76
N GLY A 38 -16.12 -19.59 -9.53
CA GLY A 38 -17.57 -19.58 -9.27
C GLY A 38 -18.27 -18.34 -9.81
N PHE A 39 -17.65 -17.19 -9.72
CA PHE A 39 -18.21 -15.91 -10.13
C PHE A 39 -18.51 -15.86 -11.63
N LYS A 40 -17.64 -16.44 -12.47
CA LYS A 40 -17.83 -16.48 -13.95
C LYS A 40 -19.08 -17.24 -14.38
N ASN A 41 -19.51 -18.21 -13.57
CA ASN A 41 -20.65 -19.06 -13.88
C ASN A 41 -21.98 -18.49 -13.38
N ILE A 42 -21.95 -17.52 -12.47
CA ILE A 42 -23.15 -16.96 -11.81
C ILE A 42 -23.52 -15.60 -12.38
N VAL A 43 -22.54 -14.82 -12.87
CA VAL A 43 -22.74 -13.47 -13.38
C VAL A 43 -22.60 -13.44 -14.90
N SER A 44 -23.26 -12.47 -15.55
CA SER A 44 -23.10 -12.32 -16.99
C SER A 44 -21.62 -12.11 -17.37
N PRO A 45 -21.17 -12.67 -18.51
CA PRO A 45 -19.77 -12.55 -18.95
C PRO A 45 -19.26 -11.12 -19.00
N GLY A 46 -20.12 -10.14 -19.35
CA GLY A 46 -19.75 -8.73 -19.37
C GLY A 46 -19.42 -8.16 -17.99
N VAL A 47 -20.20 -8.53 -16.96
CA VAL A 47 -19.93 -8.11 -15.57
C VAL A 47 -18.72 -8.85 -15.02
N ALA A 48 -18.61 -10.16 -15.25
CA ALA A 48 -17.48 -10.95 -14.81
C ALA A 48 -16.15 -10.41 -15.38
N ASN A 49 -16.13 -10.09 -16.68
CA ASN A 49 -14.94 -9.53 -17.32
C ASN A 49 -14.56 -8.14 -16.78
N LYS A 50 -15.53 -7.27 -16.50
CA LYS A 50 -15.26 -5.96 -15.89
C LYS A 50 -14.61 -6.10 -14.51
N VAL A 51 -15.17 -6.96 -13.65
CA VAL A 51 -14.63 -7.19 -12.30
C VAL A 51 -13.23 -7.79 -12.38
N LEU A 52 -13.03 -8.82 -13.20
CA LEU A 52 -11.72 -9.44 -13.37
C LEU A 52 -10.68 -8.49 -13.97
N SER A 53 -11.09 -7.64 -14.92
CA SER A 53 -10.24 -6.60 -15.50
C SER A 53 -9.81 -5.60 -14.44
N TRP A 54 -10.74 -5.16 -13.57
CA TRP A 54 -10.42 -4.25 -12.48
C TRP A 54 -9.37 -4.85 -11.52
N PHE A 55 -9.56 -6.10 -11.07
CA PHE A 55 -8.57 -6.78 -10.22
C PHE A 55 -7.19 -6.94 -10.87
N ARG A 56 -7.14 -7.11 -12.20
CA ARG A 56 -5.88 -7.28 -12.93
C ARG A 56 -5.16 -5.97 -13.22
N ASN A 57 -5.91 -4.90 -13.51
CA ASN A 57 -5.37 -3.68 -14.06
C ASN A 57 -5.40 -2.51 -13.08
N ASP A 58 -6.44 -2.45 -12.23
CA ASP A 58 -6.73 -1.30 -11.37
C ASP A 58 -6.40 -1.54 -9.90
N LEU A 59 -6.14 -2.80 -9.49
CA LEU A 59 -5.65 -3.15 -8.16
C LEU A 59 -4.18 -3.53 -8.23
N ARG A 60 -3.32 -2.79 -7.53
CA ARG A 60 -1.89 -3.08 -7.39
C ARG A 60 -1.58 -3.36 -5.95
N ILE A 61 -1.00 -4.53 -5.67
CA ILE A 61 -0.64 -4.96 -4.32
C ILE A 61 0.88 -5.10 -4.25
N LEU A 62 1.48 -4.37 -3.33
CA LEU A 62 2.91 -4.43 -3.03
C LEU A 62 3.10 -5.14 -1.71
N TYR A 63 3.37 -6.44 -1.77
CA TYR A 63 3.87 -7.22 -0.65
C TYR A 63 5.38 -7.03 -0.54
N HIS A 64 5.89 -6.86 0.66
CA HIS A 64 7.33 -6.67 0.87
C HIS A 64 7.89 -5.56 -0.04
N SER A 65 7.39 -4.35 0.16
CA SER A 65 7.76 -3.17 -0.64
C SER A 65 9.27 -2.91 -0.74
N GLU A 66 10.07 -3.55 0.10
CA GLU A 66 11.53 -3.59 0.00
C GLU A 66 12.06 -4.30 -1.26
N ASN A 67 11.27 -5.20 -1.85
CA ASN A 67 11.63 -5.93 -3.07
C ASN A 67 11.16 -5.24 -4.34
N VAL A 68 10.48 -4.09 -4.23
CA VAL A 68 10.03 -3.35 -5.41
C VAL A 68 11.23 -2.70 -6.08
N ARG A 69 11.51 -3.11 -7.30
CA ARG A 69 12.56 -2.54 -8.14
C ARG A 69 11.95 -2.03 -9.44
N VAL A 70 12.25 -0.80 -9.77
CA VAL A 70 11.93 -0.24 -11.08
C VAL A 70 13.14 -0.53 -11.99
N GLY A 71 12.93 -1.42 -12.94
CA GLY A 71 13.93 -1.73 -13.96
C GLY A 71 13.89 -0.76 -15.14
N GLY A 72 14.98 -0.69 -15.87
CA GLY A 72 15.02 0.00 -17.15
C GLY A 72 14.09 -0.68 -18.17
N GLY A 73 13.39 0.12 -18.99
CA GLY A 73 12.57 -0.37 -20.09
C GLY A 73 13.43 -0.80 -21.30
N ALA A 74 12.82 -1.51 -22.24
CA ALA A 74 13.50 -1.97 -23.45
C ALA A 74 13.94 -0.82 -24.41
N ASN A 75 13.36 0.39 -24.25
CA ASN A 75 13.63 1.55 -25.10
C ASN A 75 14.38 2.65 -24.31
N SER A 76 15.32 3.33 -24.99
CA SER A 76 16.12 4.40 -24.38
C SER A 76 15.29 5.57 -23.84
N GLU A 77 14.23 5.97 -24.50
CA GLU A 77 13.32 7.06 -24.06
C GLU A 77 12.59 6.70 -22.77
N SER A 78 12.11 5.45 -22.67
CA SER A 78 11.46 4.95 -21.44
C SER A 78 12.43 4.94 -20.26
N ASN A 79 13.68 4.58 -20.49
CA ASN A 79 14.74 4.58 -19.48
C ASN A 79 15.05 5.99 -19.01
N GLN A 80 15.17 6.96 -19.92
CA GLN A 80 15.44 8.34 -19.56
C GLN A 80 14.32 8.92 -18.68
N PHE A 81 13.06 8.72 -19.07
CA PHE A 81 11.91 9.16 -18.26
C PHE A 81 11.90 8.55 -16.85
N ILE A 82 12.18 7.24 -16.75
CA ILE A 82 12.26 6.55 -15.44
C ILE A 82 13.39 7.16 -14.60
N LEU A 83 14.58 7.36 -15.16
CA LEU A 83 15.73 7.92 -14.46
C LEU A 83 15.49 9.37 -13.99
N GLU A 84 14.82 10.20 -14.79
CA GLU A 84 14.39 11.55 -14.41
C GLU A 84 13.39 11.50 -13.24
N LEU A 85 12.44 10.57 -13.27
CA LEU A 85 11.46 10.37 -12.23
C LEU A 85 12.12 9.91 -10.92
N LEU A 86 13.02 8.93 -10.98
CA LEU A 86 13.80 8.47 -9.81
C LEU A 86 14.67 9.60 -9.26
N SER A 87 15.29 10.40 -10.11
CA SER A 87 16.10 11.55 -9.71
C SER A 87 15.26 12.61 -8.99
N SER A 88 14.06 12.87 -9.49
CA SER A 88 13.12 13.82 -8.88
C SER A 88 12.64 13.32 -7.52
N ALA A 89 12.30 12.03 -7.42
CA ALA A 89 11.90 11.40 -6.17
C ALA A 89 13.02 11.44 -5.12
N ALA A 90 14.24 11.06 -5.50
CA ALA A 90 15.39 11.07 -4.60
C ALA A 90 15.71 12.48 -4.08
N LYS A 91 15.69 13.49 -4.94
CA LYS A 91 15.89 14.89 -4.55
C LYS A 91 14.82 15.38 -3.57
N ALA A 92 13.58 15.00 -3.79
CA ALA A 92 12.46 15.41 -2.91
C ALA A 92 12.64 14.92 -1.45
N ILE A 93 13.36 13.82 -1.24
CA ILE A 93 13.65 13.29 0.10
C ILE A 93 15.11 13.55 0.56
N GLY A 94 15.82 14.44 -0.15
CA GLY A 94 17.12 14.96 0.30
C GLY A 94 18.36 14.24 -0.24
N SER A 95 18.24 13.35 -1.24
CA SER A 95 19.42 12.78 -1.91
C SER A 95 20.26 13.89 -2.56
N LYS A 96 21.57 13.73 -2.47
CA LYS A 96 22.56 14.64 -3.07
C LYS A 96 23.13 14.14 -4.38
N SER A 97 22.67 13.02 -4.89
CA SER A 97 23.07 12.50 -6.19
C SER A 97 22.69 13.47 -7.30
N LEU A 98 23.60 13.62 -8.27
CA LEU A 98 23.39 14.49 -9.43
C LEU A 98 22.34 13.93 -10.37
N SER A 99 22.42 12.63 -10.61
CA SER A 99 21.54 11.84 -11.46
C SER A 99 21.67 10.36 -11.10
N PHE A 100 20.87 9.55 -11.79
CA PHE A 100 20.94 8.10 -11.68
C PHE A 100 21.17 7.49 -13.07
N SER A 101 21.73 6.29 -13.11
CA SER A 101 21.91 5.52 -14.34
C SER A 101 21.69 4.03 -14.08
N PHE A 102 21.26 3.30 -15.09
CA PHE A 102 21.25 1.84 -15.06
C PHE A 102 22.56 1.31 -15.65
N ASP A 103 23.01 0.16 -15.12
CA ASP A 103 24.13 -0.55 -15.74
C ASP A 103 23.74 -1.04 -17.14
N SER A 104 24.49 -0.64 -18.15
CA SER A 104 24.27 -1.05 -19.55
C SER A 104 25.10 -2.28 -19.95
N ASP A 105 26.10 -2.66 -19.16
CA ASP A 105 27.13 -3.64 -19.55
C ASP A 105 27.08 -4.96 -18.78
N GLY A 106 26.13 -5.15 -17.87
CA GLY A 106 26.01 -6.37 -17.07
C GLY A 106 25.64 -7.59 -17.91
N ALA A 107 26.44 -8.66 -17.81
CA ALA A 107 26.18 -9.96 -18.43
C ALA A 107 24.83 -10.59 -17.99
N ASP A 108 24.21 -10.05 -16.97
CA ASP A 108 22.94 -10.49 -16.38
C ASP A 108 21.86 -9.44 -16.70
N LYS A 109 21.23 -9.58 -17.87
CA LYS A 109 20.15 -8.70 -18.34
C LYS A 109 18.90 -8.67 -17.42
N GLU A 110 18.84 -9.53 -16.43
CA GLU A 110 17.73 -9.59 -15.44
C GLU A 110 17.91 -8.66 -14.25
N LYS A 111 19.10 -8.09 -14.02
CA LYS A 111 19.37 -7.16 -12.92
C LYS A 111 19.84 -5.80 -13.43
N ASN A 112 18.90 -4.93 -13.76
CA ASN A 112 19.20 -3.51 -13.95
C ASN A 112 19.64 -2.90 -12.60
N VAL A 113 20.93 -2.85 -12.35
CA VAL A 113 21.50 -2.22 -11.17
C VAL A 113 21.44 -0.71 -11.33
N LEU A 114 20.91 -0.03 -10.33
CA LEU A 114 20.80 1.43 -10.31
C LEU A 114 22.08 2.02 -9.69
N PHE A 115 22.67 3.00 -10.37
CA PHE A 115 23.84 3.74 -9.91
C PHE A 115 23.50 5.20 -9.63
N SER A 116 23.96 5.69 -8.50
CA SER A 116 23.97 7.11 -8.13
C SER A 116 25.19 7.79 -8.72
N VAL A 117 24.98 8.81 -9.54
CA VAL A 117 26.07 9.62 -10.10
C VAL A 117 26.36 10.78 -9.15
N VAL A 118 27.55 10.83 -8.63
CA VAL A 118 28.01 11.83 -7.64
C VAL A 118 29.25 12.56 -8.13
N LYS A 119 29.56 13.71 -7.53
CA LYS A 119 30.87 14.35 -7.70
C LYS A 119 31.83 13.86 -6.64
N ASP A 120 33.01 13.44 -7.04
CA ASP A 120 34.10 13.16 -6.12
C ASP A 120 34.70 14.47 -5.58
N VAL A 121 35.68 14.33 -4.67
CA VAL A 121 36.40 15.47 -4.04
C VAL A 121 37.12 16.35 -5.08
N LYS A 122 37.48 15.81 -6.23
CA LYS A 122 38.14 16.50 -7.34
C LYS A 122 37.17 17.09 -8.35
N GLY A 123 35.84 16.89 -8.15
CA GLY A 123 34.79 17.36 -9.03
C GLY A 123 34.50 16.43 -10.24
N ALA A 124 35.17 15.29 -10.35
CA ALA A 124 34.88 14.29 -11.37
C ALA A 124 33.55 13.56 -11.04
N ARG A 125 32.85 13.12 -12.09
CA ARG A 125 31.61 12.33 -11.93
C ARG A 125 31.98 10.86 -11.74
N THR A 126 31.45 10.28 -10.69
CA THR A 126 31.64 8.85 -10.36
C THR A 126 30.28 8.20 -10.18
N ALA A 127 30.10 7.01 -10.74
CA ALA A 127 28.91 6.19 -10.52
C ALA A 127 29.17 5.19 -9.42
N ILE A 128 28.30 5.18 -8.40
CA ILE A 128 28.35 4.26 -7.24
C ILE A 128 27.02 3.54 -7.18
N ASN A 129 27.03 2.24 -6.90
CA ASN A 129 25.80 1.48 -6.71
C ASN A 129 24.88 2.20 -5.70
N SER A 130 23.64 2.49 -6.09
CA SER A 130 22.69 3.26 -5.28
C SER A 130 22.34 2.56 -3.97
N GLU A 131 22.33 1.23 -3.92
CA GLU A 131 22.12 0.48 -2.67
C GLU A 131 23.26 0.64 -1.66
N ILE A 132 24.44 1.06 -2.13
CA ILE A 132 25.60 1.34 -1.27
C ILE A 132 25.67 2.82 -0.89
N TYR A 133 25.34 3.70 -1.82
CA TYR A 133 25.50 5.14 -1.64
C TYR A 133 24.32 5.83 -0.97
N GLU A 134 23.11 5.47 -1.37
CA GLU A 134 21.88 6.05 -0.82
C GLU A 134 21.46 5.33 0.47
N SER A 135 20.64 6.01 1.28
CA SER A 135 19.98 5.32 2.40
C SER A 135 18.97 4.29 1.86
N TYR A 136 18.75 3.23 2.61
CA TYR A 136 17.73 2.23 2.29
C TYR A 136 16.35 2.86 2.06
N GLY A 137 15.95 3.83 2.90
CA GLY A 137 14.71 4.57 2.74
C GLY A 137 14.66 5.39 1.45
N THR A 138 15.78 5.98 1.01
CA THR A 138 15.87 6.70 -0.25
C THR A 138 15.65 5.76 -1.44
N VAL A 139 16.35 4.64 -1.46
CA VAL A 139 16.22 3.64 -2.54
C VAL A 139 14.78 3.13 -2.61
N ARG A 140 14.20 2.75 -1.46
CA ARG A 140 12.82 2.28 -1.38
C ARG A 140 11.82 3.32 -1.88
N PHE A 141 11.95 4.57 -1.43
CA PHE A 141 11.09 5.67 -1.88
C PHE A 141 11.16 5.87 -3.39
N MET A 142 12.37 5.88 -3.95
CA MET A 142 12.57 6.00 -5.39
C MET A 142 11.82 4.91 -6.16
N HIS A 143 11.91 3.66 -5.74
CA HIS A 143 11.24 2.55 -6.40
C HIS A 143 9.72 2.56 -6.25
N MET A 144 9.19 3.08 -5.13
CA MET A 144 7.75 3.21 -4.91
C MET A 144 7.12 4.39 -5.65
N PHE A 145 7.84 5.49 -5.81
CA PHE A 145 7.31 6.74 -6.36
C PHE A 145 6.69 6.59 -7.76
N PRO A 146 7.29 5.87 -8.72
CA PRO A 146 6.69 5.61 -10.03
C PRO A 146 5.35 4.88 -9.95
N LEU A 147 5.18 3.98 -8.99
CA LEU A 147 3.94 3.23 -8.79
C LEU A 147 2.84 4.13 -8.24
N ILE A 148 3.18 5.00 -7.29
CA ILE A 148 2.29 6.02 -6.73
C ILE A 148 1.84 6.97 -7.84
N LEU A 149 2.78 7.51 -8.63
CA LEU A 149 2.47 8.39 -9.75
C LEU A 149 1.57 7.69 -10.78
N SER A 150 1.86 6.43 -11.08
CA SER A 150 1.02 5.64 -11.98
C SER A 150 -0.39 5.44 -11.42
N ALA A 151 -0.54 5.16 -10.12
CA ALA A 151 -1.85 5.03 -9.47
C ALA A 151 -2.66 6.33 -9.58
N ILE A 152 -2.06 7.48 -9.25
CA ILE A 152 -2.70 8.81 -9.37
C ILE A 152 -3.14 9.08 -10.83
N LYS A 153 -2.30 8.74 -11.81
CA LYS A 153 -2.63 8.96 -13.23
C LYS A 153 -3.75 8.06 -13.74
N THR A 154 -3.85 6.84 -13.26
CA THR A 154 -4.84 5.86 -13.75
C THR A 154 -6.11 5.78 -12.90
N GLY A 155 -6.11 6.37 -11.69
CA GLY A 155 -7.22 6.22 -10.75
C GLY A 155 -7.28 4.83 -10.10
N SER A 156 -6.16 4.11 -10.06
CA SER A 156 -6.12 2.75 -9.54
C SER A 156 -5.99 2.68 -8.01
N VAL A 157 -6.30 1.52 -7.45
CA VAL A 157 -6.10 1.22 -6.03
C VAL A 157 -4.70 0.67 -5.83
N LEU A 158 -3.96 1.30 -4.93
CA LEU A 158 -2.62 0.89 -4.53
C LEU A 158 -2.64 0.40 -3.09
N PHE A 159 -2.33 -0.88 -2.90
CA PHE A 159 -2.17 -1.48 -1.58
C PHE A 159 -0.67 -1.68 -1.30
N ILE A 160 -0.18 -1.14 -0.18
CA ILE A 160 1.24 -1.23 0.19
C ILE A 160 1.36 -1.78 1.61
N ASP A 161 2.08 -2.90 1.71
CA ASP A 161 2.46 -3.48 2.99
C ASP A 161 3.64 -2.73 3.58
N GLU A 162 3.56 -2.40 4.89
CA GLU A 162 4.59 -1.64 5.62
C GLU A 162 5.04 -0.35 4.88
N PHE A 163 4.08 0.49 4.49
CA PHE A 163 4.33 1.66 3.64
C PHE A 163 5.42 2.59 4.15
N ASP A 164 5.52 2.75 5.45
CA ASP A 164 6.44 3.67 6.12
C ASP A 164 7.79 3.06 6.51
N ALA A 165 8.01 1.76 6.28
CA ALA A 165 9.24 1.13 6.69
C ALA A 165 10.46 1.83 6.08
N SER A 166 11.38 2.28 6.93
CA SER A 166 12.63 2.97 6.59
C SER A 166 12.49 4.33 5.87
N ILE A 167 11.27 4.82 5.63
CA ILE A 167 11.04 6.14 5.01
C ILE A 167 10.68 7.15 6.10
N HIS A 168 11.21 8.37 5.97
CA HIS A 168 10.92 9.43 6.94
C HIS A 168 9.41 9.72 7.00
N PRO A 169 8.76 9.75 8.18
CA PRO A 169 7.31 9.92 8.31
C PRO A 169 6.75 11.12 7.57
N MET A 170 7.47 12.25 7.54
CA MET A 170 7.02 13.45 6.82
C MET A 170 6.89 13.23 5.30
N ALA A 171 7.75 12.40 4.71
CA ALA A 171 7.64 12.05 3.29
C ALA A 171 6.38 11.21 3.03
N ILE A 172 6.09 10.25 3.92
CA ILE A 172 4.87 9.44 3.85
C ILE A 172 3.62 10.30 4.04
N MET A 173 3.59 11.21 5.04
CA MET A 173 2.47 12.13 5.24
C MET A 173 2.23 13.03 4.02
N SER A 174 3.30 13.50 3.38
CA SER A 174 3.20 14.27 2.14
C SER A 174 2.56 13.46 1.01
N LEU A 175 2.95 12.18 0.84
CA LEU A 175 2.34 11.29 -0.14
C LEU A 175 0.85 11.01 0.16
N ILE A 176 0.49 10.78 1.42
CA ILE A 176 -0.91 10.60 1.83
C ILE A 176 -1.73 11.82 1.46
N ASN A 177 -1.22 13.03 1.72
CA ASN A 177 -1.89 14.27 1.35
C ASN A 177 -2.08 14.43 -0.17
N VAL A 178 -1.21 13.85 -1.00
CA VAL A 178 -1.41 13.83 -2.47
C VAL A 178 -2.67 13.02 -2.83
N PHE A 179 -2.94 11.89 -2.16
CA PHE A 179 -4.16 11.12 -2.39
C PHE A 179 -5.43 11.83 -1.91
N HIS A 180 -5.34 12.65 -0.86
CA HIS A 180 -6.45 13.46 -0.36
C HIS A 180 -6.70 14.75 -1.15
N ASN A 181 -5.75 15.17 -1.98
CA ASN A 181 -5.87 16.40 -2.76
C ASN A 181 -6.62 16.15 -4.07
N GLU A 182 -7.87 16.62 -4.15
CA GLU A 182 -8.75 16.46 -5.32
C GLU A 182 -8.22 17.13 -6.59
N GLU A 183 -7.41 18.18 -6.46
CA GLU A 183 -6.79 18.87 -7.62
C GLU A 183 -5.68 18.02 -8.26
N ILE A 184 -5.01 17.19 -7.46
CA ILE A 184 -3.95 16.29 -7.92
C ILE A 184 -4.55 14.92 -8.27
N ASN A 185 -5.34 14.36 -7.38
CA ASN A 185 -5.96 13.04 -7.51
C ASN A 185 -7.30 13.09 -8.26
N LYS A 186 -7.30 13.67 -9.44
CA LYS A 186 -8.51 13.87 -10.27
C LYS A 186 -9.18 12.56 -10.71
N ASN A 187 -8.42 11.48 -10.79
CA ASN A 187 -8.92 10.19 -11.23
C ASN A 187 -9.37 9.28 -10.08
N GLY A 188 -9.36 9.78 -8.83
CA GLY A 188 -9.85 9.06 -7.67
C GLY A 188 -9.03 7.83 -7.29
N ALA A 189 -7.71 7.89 -7.45
CA ALA A 189 -6.82 6.83 -6.97
C ALA A 189 -6.98 6.63 -5.45
N GLN A 190 -6.83 5.39 -5.00
CA GLN A 190 -6.94 5.04 -3.59
C GLN A 190 -5.64 4.43 -3.08
N LEU A 191 -5.22 4.84 -1.90
CA LEU A 191 -4.09 4.26 -1.18
C LEU A 191 -4.59 3.50 0.05
N ILE A 192 -4.28 2.22 0.11
CA ILE A 192 -4.52 1.37 1.28
C ILE A 192 -3.16 0.88 1.76
N PHE A 193 -2.87 1.05 3.02
CA PHE A 193 -1.61 0.58 3.57
C PHE A 193 -1.75 0.16 5.03
N ASN A 194 -0.83 -0.66 5.48
CA ASN A 194 -0.64 -0.92 6.89
C ASN A 194 0.66 -0.25 7.39
N THR A 195 0.72 -0.04 8.68
CA THR A 195 1.86 0.53 9.38
C THR A 195 1.87 0.09 10.84
N HIS A 196 3.03 -0.09 11.40
CA HIS A 196 3.23 -0.27 12.84
C HIS A 196 3.55 1.04 13.57
N ASN A 197 3.58 2.17 12.85
CA ASN A 197 3.99 3.46 13.40
C ASN A 197 2.77 4.29 13.83
N PRO A 198 2.52 4.45 15.13
CA PRO A 198 1.35 5.18 15.63
C PRO A 198 1.35 6.68 15.34
N ILE A 199 2.44 7.24 14.81
CA ILE A 199 2.51 8.67 14.40
C ILE A 199 1.44 9.01 13.34
N PHE A 200 1.00 8.01 12.57
CA PHE A 200 -0.07 8.15 11.57
C PHE A 200 -1.48 8.17 12.19
N LEU A 201 -1.63 7.89 13.48
CA LEU A 201 -2.88 8.10 14.21
C LEU A 201 -3.10 9.60 14.47
N ASN A 202 -3.40 10.34 13.42
CA ASN A 202 -3.46 11.79 13.42
C ASN A 202 -4.76 12.27 12.76
N ALA A 203 -5.58 13.00 13.54
CA ALA A 203 -6.86 13.53 13.11
C ALA A 203 -6.79 14.60 11.99
N ASN A 204 -5.60 15.18 11.76
CA ASN A 204 -5.36 16.10 10.66
C ASN A 204 -4.94 15.39 9.37
N LEU A 205 -4.49 14.14 9.49
CA LEU A 205 -4.06 13.33 8.36
C LEU A 205 -5.18 12.43 7.86
N PHE A 206 -5.94 11.83 8.78
CA PHE A 206 -7.00 10.88 8.46
C PHE A 206 -8.32 11.20 9.15
N ARG A 207 -9.41 10.87 8.48
CA ARG A 207 -10.71 10.75 9.10
C ARG A 207 -10.78 9.45 9.92
N ARG A 208 -11.68 9.40 10.89
CA ARG A 208 -11.83 8.22 11.77
C ARG A 208 -12.23 6.95 11.00
N ASP A 209 -13.01 7.10 9.93
CA ASP A 209 -13.43 5.99 9.06
C ASP A 209 -12.31 5.45 8.16
N GLU A 210 -11.24 6.21 7.96
CA GLU A 210 -10.04 5.79 7.24
C GLU A 210 -9.07 4.98 8.11
N ILE A 211 -9.12 5.16 9.44
CA ILE A 211 -8.26 4.44 10.38
C ILE A 211 -8.91 3.10 10.73
N LYS A 212 -8.20 2.01 10.47
CA LYS A 212 -8.59 0.64 10.82
C LYS A 212 -7.57 0.03 11.78
N PHE A 213 -8.08 -0.70 12.75
CA PHE A 213 -7.29 -1.53 13.65
C PHE A 213 -7.48 -2.99 13.28
N VAL A 214 -6.42 -3.76 13.42
CA VAL A 214 -6.43 -5.21 13.25
C VAL A 214 -6.02 -5.81 14.58
N ASP A 215 -6.88 -6.60 15.17
CA ASP A 215 -6.61 -7.32 16.40
C ASP A 215 -6.59 -8.82 16.14
N ARG A 216 -5.75 -9.54 16.85
CA ARG A 216 -5.62 -10.99 16.73
C ARG A 216 -6.13 -11.63 18.00
N GLU A 217 -7.18 -12.40 17.87
CA GLU A 217 -7.80 -13.12 18.98
C GLU A 217 -7.00 -14.39 19.34
N GLU A 218 -7.23 -14.92 20.55
CA GLU A 218 -6.56 -16.14 21.05
C GLU A 218 -6.78 -17.37 20.15
N ASN A 219 -7.90 -17.44 19.45
CA ASN A 219 -8.23 -18.51 18.51
C ASN A 219 -7.53 -18.36 17.15
N ASN A 220 -6.60 -17.41 17.01
CA ASN A 220 -5.89 -17.03 15.77
C ASN A 220 -6.79 -16.40 14.70
N SER A 221 -8.03 -16.03 14.98
CA SER A 221 -8.80 -15.16 14.10
C SER A 221 -8.29 -13.71 14.16
N SER A 222 -8.54 -12.96 13.11
CA SER A 222 -8.24 -11.51 13.08
C SER A 222 -9.54 -10.74 12.94
N THR A 223 -9.71 -9.73 13.77
CA THR A 223 -10.85 -8.81 13.71
C THR A 223 -10.38 -7.45 13.21
N ILE A 224 -11.12 -6.88 12.25
CA ILE A 224 -10.85 -5.54 11.72
C ILE A 224 -12.00 -4.63 12.14
N TYR A 225 -11.67 -3.51 12.75
CA TYR A 225 -12.63 -2.48 13.14
C TYR A 225 -12.11 -1.07 12.89
N SER A 226 -13.00 -0.11 12.81
CA SER A 226 -12.68 1.27 12.50
C SER A 226 -12.61 2.13 13.76
N LEU A 227 -11.78 3.17 13.77
CA LEU A 227 -11.82 4.20 14.79
C LEU A 227 -13.20 4.90 14.85
N SER A 228 -13.95 4.91 13.73
CA SER A 228 -15.32 5.45 13.70
C SER A 228 -16.34 4.60 14.48
N ASP A 229 -16.06 3.32 14.71
CA ASP A 229 -16.98 2.40 15.41
C ASP A 229 -17.11 2.74 16.90
N PHE A 230 -16.14 3.47 17.46
CA PHE A 230 -16.20 3.98 18.83
C PHE A 230 -17.22 5.12 19.04
N GLY A 231 -17.92 5.57 17.99
CA GLY A 231 -18.86 6.68 18.09
C GLY A 231 -18.22 8.03 18.43
N THR A 232 -19.02 9.03 18.83
CA THR A 232 -18.53 10.38 19.20
C THR A 232 -19.02 10.82 20.57
N SER A 233 -19.91 10.07 21.20
CA SER A 233 -20.56 10.40 22.47
C SER A 233 -20.30 9.32 23.53
N GLY A 234 -20.48 9.70 24.79
CA GLY A 234 -20.22 8.82 25.94
C GLY A 234 -18.73 8.73 26.31
N SER A 235 -18.42 7.93 27.34
CA SER A 235 -17.06 7.79 27.89
C SER A 235 -16.10 7.06 26.93
N GLY A 236 -16.62 6.22 26.04
CA GLY A 236 -15.85 5.50 25.02
C GLY A 236 -15.76 6.22 23.68
N GLY A 237 -16.47 7.35 23.49
CA GLY A 237 -16.51 8.07 22.22
C GLY A 237 -15.17 8.69 21.85
N VAL A 238 -14.87 8.73 20.53
CA VAL A 238 -13.64 9.30 19.98
C VAL A 238 -14.01 10.48 19.09
N ARG A 239 -13.46 11.66 19.40
CA ARG A 239 -13.71 12.90 18.68
C ARG A 239 -12.50 13.28 17.84
N LYS A 240 -12.72 14.13 16.84
CA LYS A 240 -11.62 14.67 16.01
C LYS A 240 -10.58 15.46 16.82
N THR A 241 -10.98 16.02 17.99
CA THR A 241 -10.10 16.77 18.89
C THR A 241 -9.26 15.89 19.81
N ASP A 242 -9.51 14.58 19.82
CA ASP A 242 -8.78 13.65 20.69
C ASP A 242 -7.40 13.37 20.08
N ASP A 243 -6.43 13.14 20.97
CA ASP A 243 -5.11 12.65 20.59
C ASP A 243 -5.18 11.13 20.35
N TYR A 244 -5.33 10.74 19.10
CA TYR A 244 -5.49 9.31 18.73
C TYR A 244 -4.26 8.50 19.08
N MET A 245 -3.06 9.03 18.87
CA MET A 245 -1.81 8.35 19.18
C MET A 245 -1.67 8.10 20.69
N LYS A 246 -1.91 9.12 21.52
CA LYS A 246 -1.89 8.99 22.98
C LYS A 246 -2.92 7.96 23.47
N ASN A 247 -4.13 8.01 22.91
CA ASN A 247 -5.19 7.07 23.27
C ASN A 247 -4.84 5.63 22.87
N TYR A 248 -4.14 5.43 21.76
CA TYR A 248 -3.65 4.13 21.35
C TYR A 248 -2.66 3.56 22.36
N PHE A 249 -1.66 4.36 22.80
CA PHE A 249 -0.67 3.90 23.76
C PHE A 249 -1.21 3.56 25.14
N VAL A 250 -2.36 4.14 25.53
CA VAL A 250 -3.05 3.74 26.77
C VAL A 250 -4.09 2.63 26.55
N ASP A 251 -4.03 1.97 25.39
CA ASP A 251 -4.85 0.82 25.03
C ASP A 251 -6.37 1.11 25.01
N ARG A 252 -6.73 2.34 24.65
CA ARG A 252 -8.15 2.74 24.59
C ARG A 252 -8.88 2.11 23.41
N TYR A 253 -8.16 1.75 22.36
CA TYR A 253 -8.75 1.22 21.11
C TYR A 253 -8.59 -0.29 20.99
N GLY A 254 -7.80 -0.94 21.83
CA GLY A 254 -7.34 -2.30 21.64
C GLY A 254 -6.27 -2.39 20.53
N ALA A 255 -6.05 -3.58 20.00
CA ALA A 255 -5.06 -3.87 18.95
C ALA A 255 -3.62 -3.47 19.30
N ILE A 256 -3.29 -3.43 20.59
CA ILE A 256 -1.93 -3.18 21.06
C ILE A 256 -1.36 -4.45 21.70
N SER A 257 -0.27 -4.95 21.15
CA SER A 257 0.48 -6.05 21.76
C SER A 257 1.46 -5.49 22.80
N ARG A 258 1.27 -5.84 24.04
CA ARG A 258 2.21 -5.52 25.12
C ARG A 258 3.30 -6.58 25.13
N ALA A 259 4.45 -6.29 24.57
CA ALA A 259 5.63 -7.13 24.69
C ALA A 259 6.46 -6.67 25.89
N ASP A 260 6.49 -7.48 26.95
CA ASP A 260 7.39 -7.31 28.08
C ASP A 260 8.47 -8.40 28.05
N PHE A 261 9.69 -7.99 27.81
CA PHE A 261 10.84 -8.91 27.75
C PHE A 261 11.61 -8.97 29.08
N THR A 262 11.18 -8.24 30.12
CA THR A 262 11.92 -8.12 31.38
C THR A 262 12.09 -9.47 32.04
N ASP A 263 11.02 -10.20 32.21
CA ASP A 263 11.04 -11.52 32.83
C ASP A 263 11.82 -12.53 32.01
N LEU A 264 11.60 -12.54 30.69
CA LEU A 264 12.31 -13.43 29.77
C LEU A 264 13.84 -13.18 29.80
N ILE A 265 14.26 -11.92 29.73
CA ILE A 265 15.67 -11.58 29.78
C ILE A 265 16.27 -11.91 31.16
N SER A 266 15.55 -11.65 32.25
CA SER A 266 16.00 -11.99 33.59
C SER A 266 16.21 -13.48 33.79
N GLU A 267 15.30 -14.31 33.26
CA GLU A 267 15.42 -15.77 33.31
C GLU A 267 16.61 -16.27 32.48
N LEU A 268 16.81 -15.73 31.28
CA LEU A 268 17.87 -16.16 30.38
C LEU A 268 19.26 -15.63 30.79
N ALA A 269 19.34 -14.43 31.34
CA ALA A 269 20.59 -13.83 31.82
C ALA A 269 21.03 -14.35 33.18
N GLY A 270 20.15 -14.93 33.97
CA GLY A 270 20.44 -15.54 35.26
C GLY A 270 20.93 -17.01 35.18
N LYS A 271 20.96 -17.58 33.99
CA LYS A 271 21.59 -18.90 33.67
C LYS A 271 23.00 -18.73 33.13
#